data_ad79d1958e08af243bc8c7213a8efdef
#
_entry.id   ad79d1958e08af243bc8c7213a8efdef
#
_cell.length_a   1.000
_cell.length_b   1.000
_cell.length_c   1.000
_cell.angle_alpha   90.00
_cell.angle_beta   90.00
_cell.angle_gamma   90.00
#
_symmetry.space_group_name_H-M   'P 1'
#
loop_
_entity.id
_entity.type
_entity.pdbx_description
1 polymer ?
#
loop_
_entity_poly.entity_id
_entity_poly.type
_entity_poly.pdbx_seq_one_letter_code
_entity_poly.pdbx_strand_id
1 'polypeptide(L)'
;MIEGFRRAQQDAEASFGVRSQLIRCFLRDLSAESAMERLEQSLPYGDWIVGVGLDSDEEGNPPVKFKHVFARAHKEGYRLTMHCDVDQENSVEHIWQCLDEIGVERIDHGVNALEDETLIKEINRRRLGLTICPISNSYVTDGLKASEIKSMLDEGVRATTNSDDPAYLPRLHEREPDRRSVLPT
;
A
#
# COMPACT_ATOMS: atom_id res chain seq x y z
N MET A 1 7.70 -9.30 19.10
CA MET A 1 7.31 -8.14 18.26
C MET A 1 5.79 -7.99 18.19
N ILE A 2 5.03 -8.94 17.63
CA ILE A 2 3.55 -8.87 17.47
C ILE A 2 2.84 -8.57 18.79
N GLU A 3 3.23 -9.20 19.89
CA GLU A 3 2.67 -8.91 21.23
C GLU A 3 2.92 -7.47 21.70
N GLY A 4 4.05 -6.88 21.32
CA GLY A 4 4.33 -5.46 21.60
C GLY A 4 3.37 -4.53 20.85
N PHE A 5 3.11 -4.79 19.57
CA PHE A 5 2.11 -4.05 18.80
C PHE A 5 0.72 -4.21 19.41
N ARG A 6 0.35 -5.43 19.82
CA ARG A 6 -0.96 -5.67 20.46
C ARG A 6 -1.14 -4.87 21.74
N ARG A 7 -0.11 -4.81 22.58
CA ARG A 7 -0.14 -3.96 23.79
C ARG A 7 -0.28 -2.49 23.44
N ALA A 8 0.51 -1.99 22.48
CA ALA A 8 0.42 -0.60 22.04
C ALA A 8 -0.98 -0.24 21.48
N GLN A 9 -1.63 -1.15 20.77
CA GLN A 9 -3.02 -0.96 20.32
C GLN A 9 -3.99 -0.81 21.50
N GLN A 10 -3.86 -1.67 22.51
CA GLN A 10 -4.70 -1.63 23.72
C GLN A 10 -4.49 -0.34 24.50
N ASP A 11 -3.24 0.09 24.67
CA ASP A 11 -2.88 1.34 25.34
C ASP A 11 -3.41 2.56 24.58
N ALA A 12 -3.33 2.55 23.25
CA ALA A 12 -3.84 3.63 22.40
C ALA A 12 -5.38 3.71 22.45
N GLU A 13 -6.07 2.59 22.44
CA GLU A 13 -7.52 2.56 22.57
C GLU A 13 -7.95 3.06 23.95
N ALA A 14 -7.31 2.59 25.01
CA ALA A 14 -7.65 2.96 26.38
C ALA A 14 -7.35 4.44 26.69
N SER A 15 -6.22 4.97 26.20
CA SER A 15 -5.76 6.32 26.53
C SER A 15 -6.30 7.41 25.61
N PHE A 16 -6.56 7.08 24.34
CA PHE A 16 -6.85 8.04 23.28
C PHE A 16 -8.10 7.71 22.47
N GLY A 17 -8.72 6.55 22.68
CA GLY A 17 -9.85 6.08 21.87
C GLY A 17 -9.45 5.71 20.43
N VAL A 18 -8.16 5.57 20.16
CA VAL A 18 -7.64 5.24 18.82
C VAL A 18 -7.67 3.72 18.61
N ARG A 19 -8.35 3.30 17.56
CA ARG A 19 -8.39 1.89 17.13
C ARG A 19 -7.51 1.66 15.92
N SER A 20 -6.80 0.56 15.93
CA SER A 20 -5.97 0.12 14.81
C SER A 20 -6.03 -1.39 14.62
N GLN A 21 -5.64 -1.85 13.44
CA GLN A 21 -5.53 -3.28 13.12
C GLN A 21 -4.15 -3.53 12.50
N LEU A 22 -3.66 -4.75 12.65
CA LEU A 22 -2.36 -5.13 12.11
C LEU A 22 -2.53 -5.78 10.74
N ILE A 23 -1.69 -5.36 9.81
CA ILE A 23 -1.48 -6.02 8.53
C ILE A 23 -0.04 -6.52 8.52
N ARG A 24 0.15 -7.79 8.19
CA ARG A 24 1.49 -8.39 8.06
C ARG A 24 2.00 -8.19 6.65
N CYS A 25 2.95 -7.29 6.44
CA CYS A 25 3.59 -7.10 5.14
C CYS A 25 4.80 -8.02 4.95
N PHE A 26 4.98 -8.47 3.72
CA PHE A 26 6.13 -9.22 3.25
C PHE A 26 7.01 -8.30 2.40
N LEU A 27 8.32 -8.42 2.55
CA LEU A 27 9.29 -7.67 1.76
C LEU A 27 9.45 -8.35 0.39
N ARG A 28 9.09 -7.65 -0.69
CA ARG A 28 9.04 -8.24 -2.04
C ARG A 28 10.42 -8.42 -2.68
N ASP A 29 11.43 -7.71 -2.19
CA ASP A 29 12.84 -7.90 -2.54
C ASP A 29 13.42 -9.22 -2.00
N LEU A 30 12.74 -9.86 -1.05
CA LEU A 30 13.08 -11.21 -0.58
C LEU A 30 12.36 -12.29 -1.41
N SER A 31 12.65 -13.55 -1.14
CA SER A 31 12.04 -14.67 -1.85
C SER A 31 10.62 -14.97 -1.37
N ALA A 32 9.81 -15.59 -2.23
CA ALA A 32 8.47 -16.05 -1.87
C ALA A 32 8.49 -17.10 -0.76
N GLU A 33 9.56 -17.91 -0.68
CA GLU A 33 9.78 -18.87 0.41
C GLU A 33 9.95 -18.15 1.75
N SER A 34 10.74 -17.06 1.77
CA SER A 34 10.89 -16.24 2.98
C SER A 34 9.55 -15.63 3.40
N ALA A 35 8.75 -15.15 2.45
CA ALA A 35 7.41 -14.64 2.73
C ALA A 35 6.49 -15.73 3.30
N MET A 36 6.55 -16.95 2.76
CA MET A 36 5.79 -18.10 3.27
C MET A 36 6.19 -18.45 4.70
N GLU A 37 7.48 -18.51 4.99
CA GLU A 37 7.97 -18.74 6.36
C GLU A 37 7.45 -17.68 7.34
N ARG A 38 7.43 -16.41 6.92
CA ARG A 38 6.91 -15.33 7.73
C ARG A 38 5.40 -15.40 7.93
N LEU A 39 4.66 -15.84 6.90
CA LEU A 39 3.23 -16.11 7.03
C LEU A 39 3.00 -17.20 8.09
N GLU A 40 3.67 -18.34 7.97
CA GLU A 40 3.52 -19.45 8.91
C GLU A 40 3.86 -19.07 10.35
N GLN A 41 4.92 -18.28 10.57
CA GLN A 41 5.27 -17.72 11.88
C GLN A 41 4.21 -16.78 12.46
N SER A 42 3.37 -16.18 11.63
CA SER A 42 2.31 -15.27 12.07
C SER A 42 0.96 -15.95 12.34
N LEU A 43 0.74 -17.16 11.85
CA LEU A 43 -0.53 -17.89 12.02
C LEU A 43 -0.99 -18.02 13.49
N PRO A 44 -0.11 -18.27 14.49
CA PRO A 44 -0.53 -18.29 15.89
C PRO A 44 -1.12 -16.97 16.41
N TYR A 45 -0.93 -15.86 15.68
CA TYR A 45 -1.41 -14.52 16.02
C TYR A 45 -2.55 -14.05 15.09
N GLY A 46 -3.18 -14.98 14.37
CA GLY A 46 -4.22 -14.69 13.37
C GLY A 46 -5.35 -13.80 13.89
N ASP A 47 -5.77 -13.99 15.12
CA ASP A 47 -6.82 -13.16 15.75
C ASP A 47 -6.43 -11.67 15.90
N TRP A 48 -5.15 -11.34 15.79
CA TRP A 48 -4.63 -9.98 15.94
C TRP A 48 -4.25 -9.32 14.61
N ILE A 49 -4.14 -10.12 13.56
CA ILE A 49 -3.73 -9.70 12.23
C ILE A 49 -4.93 -9.80 11.29
N VAL A 50 -5.38 -8.68 10.76
CA VAL A 50 -6.56 -8.64 9.88
C VAL A 50 -6.24 -9.03 8.45
N GLY A 51 -5.00 -8.85 8.02
CA GLY A 51 -4.62 -9.09 6.64
C GLY A 51 -3.12 -9.21 6.43
N VAL A 52 -2.77 -9.52 5.21
CA VAL A 52 -1.39 -9.54 4.73
C VAL A 52 -1.19 -8.57 3.58
N GLY A 53 0.02 -8.04 3.46
CA GLY A 53 0.42 -7.11 2.42
C GLY A 53 1.75 -7.48 1.79
N LEU A 54 2.08 -6.79 0.69
CA LEU A 54 3.37 -6.85 0.03
C LEU A 54 3.89 -5.42 -0.12
N ASP A 55 5.10 -5.16 0.31
CA ASP A 55 5.75 -3.86 0.27
C ASP A 55 7.23 -3.97 -0.17
N SER A 56 8.00 -2.89 -0.01
CA SER A 56 9.41 -2.80 -0.37
C SER A 56 9.64 -2.65 -1.88
N ASP A 57 10.85 -2.92 -2.38
CA ASP A 57 11.30 -2.62 -3.72
C ASP A 57 10.54 -3.40 -4.81
N GLU A 58 9.81 -2.67 -5.66
CA GLU A 58 9.01 -3.24 -6.75
C GLU A 58 9.83 -3.61 -7.99
N GLU A 59 11.01 -3.01 -8.17
CA GLU A 59 11.84 -3.27 -9.34
C GLU A 59 12.24 -4.75 -9.43
N GLY A 60 11.84 -5.42 -10.50
CA GLY A 60 12.10 -6.84 -10.72
C GLY A 60 11.35 -7.80 -9.78
N ASN A 61 10.43 -7.30 -8.96
CA ASN A 61 9.69 -8.08 -7.97
C ASN A 61 8.16 -8.01 -8.18
N PRO A 62 7.64 -8.55 -9.29
CA PRO A 62 6.21 -8.45 -9.62
C PRO A 62 5.32 -9.18 -8.61
N PRO A 63 4.06 -8.75 -8.45
CA PRO A 63 3.09 -9.37 -7.54
C PRO A 63 2.95 -10.88 -7.72
N VAL A 64 2.95 -11.37 -8.96
CA VAL A 64 2.75 -12.78 -9.29
C VAL A 64 3.80 -13.70 -8.66
N LYS A 65 5.00 -13.21 -8.35
CA LYS A 65 6.05 -13.92 -7.61
C LYS A 65 5.53 -14.48 -6.28
N PHE A 66 4.58 -13.80 -5.65
CA PHE A 66 4.03 -14.14 -4.32
C PHE A 66 2.66 -14.82 -4.37
N LYS A 67 2.16 -15.20 -5.54
CA LYS A 67 0.81 -15.77 -5.73
C LYS A 67 0.49 -16.90 -4.75
N HIS A 68 1.43 -17.82 -4.53
CA HIS A 68 1.21 -18.97 -3.62
C HIS A 68 1.12 -18.55 -2.15
N VAL A 69 1.88 -17.53 -1.74
CA VAL A 69 1.85 -16.99 -0.37
C VAL A 69 0.50 -16.36 -0.10
N PHE A 70 0.02 -15.52 -1.03
CA PHE A 70 -1.27 -14.85 -0.90
C PHE A 70 -2.45 -15.82 -1.00
N ALA A 71 -2.38 -16.84 -1.85
CA ALA A 71 -3.38 -17.89 -1.90
C ALA A 71 -3.47 -18.66 -0.56
N ARG A 72 -2.33 -18.93 0.10
CA ARG A 72 -2.31 -19.51 1.43
C ARG A 72 -2.90 -18.57 2.47
N ALA A 73 -2.52 -17.29 2.46
CA ALA A 73 -3.03 -16.29 3.39
C ALA A 73 -4.55 -16.12 3.26
N HIS A 74 -5.07 -16.07 2.04
CA HIS A 74 -6.50 -16.02 1.79
C HIS A 74 -7.25 -17.25 2.35
N LYS A 75 -6.68 -18.43 2.20
CA LYS A 75 -7.24 -19.67 2.77
C LYS A 75 -7.30 -19.66 4.30
N GLU A 76 -6.38 -18.95 4.96
CA GLU A 76 -6.38 -18.75 6.41
C GLU A 76 -7.35 -17.62 6.85
N GLY A 77 -8.02 -16.96 5.91
CA GLY A 77 -9.02 -15.92 6.19
C GLY A 77 -8.47 -14.49 6.27
N TYR A 78 -7.21 -14.27 5.92
CA TYR A 78 -6.63 -12.93 5.89
C TYR A 78 -7.16 -12.08 4.73
N ARG A 79 -7.35 -10.79 4.97
CA ARG A 79 -7.54 -9.79 3.93
C ARG A 79 -6.22 -9.56 3.18
N LEU A 80 -6.33 -9.25 1.88
CA LEU A 80 -5.18 -9.09 1.02
C LEU A 80 -5.04 -7.64 0.56
N THR A 81 -3.87 -7.05 0.77
CA THR A 81 -3.51 -5.76 0.19
C THR A 81 -2.14 -5.85 -0.48
N MET A 82 -1.84 -4.92 -1.37
CA MET A 82 -0.57 -4.94 -2.07
C MET A 82 -0.17 -3.53 -2.51
N HIS A 83 1.09 -3.23 -2.32
CA HIS A 83 1.74 -2.05 -2.84
C HIS A 83 1.84 -2.15 -4.37
N CYS A 84 1.41 -1.10 -5.05
CA CYS A 84 1.67 -0.89 -6.47
C CYS A 84 2.14 0.54 -6.62
N ASP A 85 3.46 0.69 -6.62
CA ASP A 85 4.14 1.97 -6.59
C ASP A 85 3.83 2.85 -7.79
N VAL A 86 4.15 4.09 -7.60
CA VAL A 86 3.94 5.15 -8.57
C VAL A 86 5.11 5.21 -9.54
N ASP A 87 4.80 5.30 -10.84
CA ASP A 87 5.76 5.48 -11.94
C ASP A 87 6.84 4.37 -12.05
N GLN A 88 6.51 3.16 -11.58
CA GLN A 88 7.36 2.00 -11.80
C GLN A 88 7.15 1.41 -13.21
N GLU A 89 8.19 0.75 -13.73
CA GLU A 89 8.05 -0.02 -14.96
C GLU A 89 6.98 -1.11 -14.78
N ASN A 90 6.08 -1.24 -15.75
CA ASN A 90 4.98 -2.21 -15.73
C ASN A 90 3.95 -2.02 -14.61
N SER A 91 3.79 -0.82 -14.03
CA SER A 91 2.84 -0.54 -12.96
C SER A 91 1.42 -0.99 -13.28
N VAL A 92 0.92 -0.74 -14.48
CA VAL A 92 -0.43 -1.17 -14.93
C VAL A 92 -0.55 -2.70 -14.93
N GLU A 93 0.47 -3.41 -15.46
CA GLU A 93 0.49 -4.87 -15.44
C GLU A 93 0.53 -5.42 -14.01
N HIS A 94 1.32 -4.81 -13.14
CA HIS A 94 1.38 -5.21 -11.73
C HIS A 94 0.03 -5.04 -11.03
N ILE A 95 -0.70 -3.95 -11.31
CA ILE A 95 -2.05 -3.77 -10.76
C ILE A 95 -3.00 -4.86 -11.30
N TRP A 96 -2.94 -5.19 -12.59
CA TRP A 96 -3.72 -6.30 -13.13
C TRP A 96 -3.37 -7.64 -12.47
N GLN A 97 -2.08 -7.92 -12.20
CA GLN A 97 -1.67 -9.12 -11.47
C GLN A 97 -2.26 -9.14 -10.05
N CYS A 98 -2.29 -7.99 -9.36
CA CYS A 98 -2.94 -7.87 -8.05
C CYS A 98 -4.42 -8.24 -8.10
N LEU A 99 -5.12 -7.81 -9.15
CA LEU A 99 -6.55 -8.05 -9.32
C LEU A 99 -6.85 -9.50 -9.70
N ASP A 100 -6.16 -10.03 -10.71
CA ASP A 100 -6.55 -11.26 -11.39
C ASP A 100 -5.80 -12.50 -10.89
N GLU A 101 -4.52 -12.31 -10.49
CA GLU A 101 -3.69 -13.43 -10.06
C GLU A 101 -3.68 -13.61 -8.54
N ILE A 102 -3.81 -12.51 -7.81
CA ILE A 102 -3.76 -12.50 -6.33
C ILE A 102 -5.17 -12.36 -5.74
N GLY A 103 -6.00 -11.48 -6.31
CA GLY A 103 -7.34 -11.20 -5.81
C GLY A 103 -7.34 -10.29 -4.58
N VAL A 104 -6.54 -9.21 -4.63
CA VAL A 104 -6.48 -8.26 -3.52
C VAL A 104 -7.80 -7.53 -3.30
N GLU A 105 -8.04 -7.10 -2.07
CA GLU A 105 -9.22 -6.33 -1.66
C GLU A 105 -8.91 -4.84 -1.52
N ARG A 106 -7.62 -4.48 -1.57
CA ARG A 106 -7.11 -3.10 -1.52
C ARG A 106 -5.78 -3.02 -2.26
N ILE A 107 -5.52 -1.86 -2.86
CA ILE A 107 -4.23 -1.51 -3.44
C ILE A 107 -3.67 -0.30 -2.69
N ASP A 108 -2.41 -0.38 -2.32
CA ASP A 108 -1.70 0.73 -1.74
C ASP A 108 -0.98 1.49 -2.87
N HIS A 109 -1.09 2.82 -2.91
CA HIS A 109 -0.81 3.76 -4.03
C HIS A 109 -1.72 3.51 -5.25
N GLY A 110 -1.23 2.85 -6.30
CA GLY A 110 -2.01 2.45 -7.47
C GLY A 110 -2.37 3.59 -8.42
N VAL A 111 -1.68 4.74 -8.36
CA VAL A 111 -2.01 5.94 -9.15
C VAL A 111 -1.91 5.69 -10.66
N ASN A 112 -1.00 4.83 -11.10
CA ASN A 112 -0.83 4.47 -12.52
C ASN A 112 -2.01 3.68 -13.11
N ALA A 113 -3.00 3.28 -12.30
CA ALA A 113 -4.25 2.73 -12.83
C ALA A 113 -4.95 3.68 -13.82
N LEU A 114 -4.70 5.00 -13.73
CA LEU A 114 -5.22 5.99 -14.67
C LEU A 114 -4.68 5.84 -16.10
N GLU A 115 -3.60 5.13 -16.30
CA GLU A 115 -3.02 4.89 -17.63
C GLU A 115 -3.82 3.87 -18.45
N ASP A 116 -4.76 3.15 -17.80
CA ASP A 116 -5.63 2.17 -18.43
C ASP A 116 -7.09 2.37 -17.96
N GLU A 117 -7.92 2.93 -18.85
CA GLU A 117 -9.36 3.11 -18.55
C GLU A 117 -10.09 1.80 -18.22
N THR A 118 -9.63 0.67 -18.74
CA THR A 118 -10.24 -0.64 -18.47
C THR A 118 -9.94 -1.05 -17.03
N LEU A 119 -8.74 -0.75 -16.56
CA LEU A 119 -8.32 -1.01 -15.19
C LEU A 119 -9.12 -0.17 -14.19
N ILE A 120 -9.34 1.12 -14.47
CA ILE A 120 -10.20 1.99 -13.63
C ILE A 120 -11.63 1.44 -13.55
N LYS A 121 -12.21 1.02 -14.70
CA LYS A 121 -13.54 0.39 -14.72
C LYS A 121 -13.58 -0.88 -13.88
N GLU A 122 -12.54 -1.69 -13.93
CA GLU A 122 -12.46 -2.95 -13.18
C GLU A 122 -12.27 -2.70 -11.67
N ILE A 123 -11.42 -1.76 -11.27
CA ILE A 123 -11.27 -1.30 -9.88
C ILE A 123 -12.62 -0.86 -9.32
N ASN A 124 -13.36 -0.03 -10.07
CA ASN A 124 -14.68 0.43 -9.67
C ASN A 124 -15.70 -0.70 -9.60
N ARG A 125 -15.71 -1.62 -10.59
CA ARG A 125 -16.59 -2.79 -10.61
C ARG A 125 -16.39 -3.69 -9.39
N ARG A 126 -15.12 -3.94 -9.01
CA ARG A 126 -14.75 -4.71 -7.81
C ARG A 126 -14.91 -3.93 -6.52
N ARG A 127 -15.16 -2.62 -6.61
CA ARG A 127 -15.27 -1.72 -5.46
C ARG A 127 -14.01 -1.70 -4.60
N LEU A 128 -12.85 -1.85 -5.21
CA LEU A 128 -11.56 -1.80 -4.54
C LEU A 128 -11.32 -0.44 -3.90
N GLY A 129 -10.67 -0.45 -2.73
CA GLY A 129 -10.16 0.75 -2.10
C GLY A 129 -8.69 0.98 -2.47
N LEU A 130 -8.30 2.23 -2.65
CA LEU A 130 -6.91 2.62 -2.81
C LEU A 130 -6.46 3.47 -1.63
N THR A 131 -5.25 3.22 -1.12
CA THR A 131 -4.62 4.04 -0.08
C THR A 131 -3.55 4.91 -0.71
N ILE A 132 -3.93 6.13 -1.08
CA ILE A 132 -3.03 7.05 -1.78
C ILE A 132 -2.22 7.85 -0.79
N CYS A 133 -0.91 7.95 -1.02
CA CYS A 133 0.06 8.56 -0.12
C CYS A 133 0.80 9.72 -0.79
N PRO A 134 0.18 10.93 -0.92
CA PRO A 134 0.75 12.04 -1.69
C PRO A 134 2.13 12.48 -1.23
N ILE A 135 2.37 12.48 0.09
CA ILE A 135 3.65 12.87 0.66
C ILE A 135 4.73 11.88 0.26
N SER A 136 4.48 10.57 0.43
CA SER A 136 5.39 9.52 0.01
C SER A 136 5.65 9.57 -1.49
N ASN A 137 4.60 9.71 -2.32
CA ASN A 137 4.74 9.85 -3.76
C ASN A 137 5.76 10.94 -4.13
N SER A 138 5.76 12.09 -3.42
CA SER A 138 6.69 13.19 -3.71
C SER A 138 8.16 12.91 -3.37
N TYR A 139 8.45 11.79 -2.72
CA TYR A 139 9.82 11.31 -2.49
C TYR A 139 10.27 10.29 -3.52
N VAL A 140 9.33 9.56 -4.08
CA VAL A 140 9.57 8.48 -5.03
C VAL A 140 9.50 8.99 -6.47
N THR A 141 8.66 10.03 -6.73
CA THR A 141 8.41 10.59 -8.06
C THR A 141 8.47 12.11 -8.08
N ASP A 142 8.24 12.71 -9.24
CA ASP A 142 8.20 14.15 -9.44
C ASP A 142 6.89 14.79 -8.94
N GLY A 143 6.59 14.69 -7.65
CA GLY A 143 5.52 15.44 -7.03
C GLY A 143 4.45 14.62 -6.32
N LEU A 144 3.43 15.32 -5.82
CA LEU A 144 2.36 14.77 -4.99
C LEU A 144 1.34 13.94 -5.78
N LYS A 145 1.39 13.96 -7.11
CA LYS A 145 0.37 13.38 -7.99
C LYS A 145 -1.05 13.89 -7.72
N ALA A 146 -1.16 15.17 -7.36
CA ALA A 146 -2.44 15.76 -6.94
C ALA A 146 -3.49 15.81 -8.06
N SER A 147 -3.06 16.03 -9.31
CA SER A 147 -3.93 16.00 -10.50
C SER A 147 -4.45 14.59 -10.78
N GLU A 148 -3.59 13.61 -10.70
CA GLU A 148 -3.92 12.20 -10.88
C GLU A 148 -4.89 11.73 -9.79
N ILE A 149 -4.61 12.07 -8.54
CA ILE A 149 -5.50 11.75 -7.41
C ILE A 149 -6.88 12.35 -7.63
N LYS A 150 -6.93 13.64 -8.06
CA LYS A 150 -8.21 14.28 -8.39
C LYS A 150 -8.93 13.52 -9.50
N SER A 151 -8.23 13.16 -10.58
CA SER A 151 -8.82 12.42 -11.69
C SER A 151 -9.39 11.07 -11.25
N MET A 152 -8.67 10.33 -10.40
CA MET A 152 -9.19 9.07 -9.83
C MET A 152 -10.49 9.26 -9.06
N LEU A 153 -10.60 10.32 -8.26
CA LEU A 153 -11.81 10.64 -7.52
C LEU A 153 -12.96 11.05 -8.45
N ASP A 154 -12.66 11.83 -9.49
CA ASP A 154 -13.65 12.24 -10.50
C ASP A 154 -14.16 11.00 -11.30
N GLU A 155 -13.34 9.99 -11.52
CA GLU A 155 -13.71 8.68 -12.10
C GLU A 155 -14.44 7.74 -11.12
N GLY A 156 -14.65 8.17 -9.89
CA GLY A 156 -15.40 7.43 -8.86
C GLY A 156 -14.60 6.35 -8.15
N VAL A 157 -13.28 6.36 -8.25
CA VAL A 157 -12.40 5.44 -7.52
C VAL A 157 -12.50 5.71 -6.01
N ARG A 158 -12.61 4.67 -5.22
CA ARG A 158 -12.62 4.75 -3.77
C ARG A 158 -11.20 4.91 -3.25
N ALA A 159 -10.82 6.12 -2.90
CA ALA A 159 -9.49 6.40 -2.39
C ALA A 159 -9.52 7.06 -1.01
N THR A 160 -8.53 6.75 -0.20
CA THR A 160 -8.24 7.45 1.05
C THR A 160 -6.87 8.12 0.92
N THR A 161 -6.71 9.27 1.57
CA THR A 161 -5.42 9.96 1.65
C THR A 161 -4.72 9.57 2.94
N ASN A 162 -3.48 9.13 2.85
CA ASN A 162 -2.72 8.54 3.94
C ASN A 162 -1.35 9.20 4.07
N SER A 163 -0.76 9.11 5.25
CA SER A 163 0.55 9.66 5.54
C SER A 163 1.70 8.76 5.12
N ASP A 164 1.41 7.47 4.89
CA ASP A 164 2.41 6.43 4.69
C ASP A 164 3.38 6.33 5.89
N ASP A 165 4.67 6.58 5.70
CA ASP A 165 5.69 6.49 6.74
C ASP A 165 5.97 7.84 7.46
N PRO A 166 5.06 8.36 8.30
CA PRO A 166 5.20 9.70 8.87
C PRO A 166 6.38 9.84 9.84
N ALA A 167 6.97 8.72 10.27
CA ALA A 167 8.17 8.72 11.09
C ALA A 167 9.45 9.00 10.28
N TYR A 168 9.43 8.73 8.98
CA TYR A 168 10.56 8.88 8.06
C TYR A 168 10.37 10.05 7.10
N LEU A 169 9.12 10.36 6.73
CA LEU A 169 8.79 11.40 5.77
C LEU A 169 8.39 12.69 6.50
N PRO A 170 9.16 13.78 6.39
CA PRO A 170 8.81 15.05 7.02
C PRO A 170 7.48 15.58 6.47
N ARG A 171 6.70 16.23 7.33
CA ARG A 171 5.43 16.85 6.93
C ARG A 171 5.69 17.95 5.92
N LEU A 172 4.75 18.16 4.98
CA LEU A 172 4.88 19.16 3.91
C LEU A 172 5.19 20.57 4.42
N HIS A 173 4.65 20.96 5.58
CA HIS A 173 4.88 22.28 6.18
C HIS A 173 6.24 22.40 6.89
N GLU A 174 6.96 21.29 7.09
CA GLU A 174 8.30 21.27 7.67
C GLU A 174 9.38 21.37 6.57
N ARG A 175 9.01 21.29 5.30
CA ARG A 175 9.91 21.60 4.20
C ARG A 175 10.09 23.12 4.15
N GLU A 176 11.27 23.62 4.49
CA GLU A 176 11.65 25.00 4.15
C GLU A 176 11.49 25.16 2.62
N PRO A 177 10.81 26.22 2.14
CA PRO A 177 10.79 26.49 0.70
C PRO A 177 12.24 26.61 0.23
N ASP A 178 12.59 25.86 -0.80
CA ASP A 178 13.93 25.92 -1.40
C ASP A 178 14.22 27.38 -1.78
N ARG A 179 15.13 28.02 -0.99
CA ARG A 179 15.53 29.42 -1.16
C ARG A 179 16.22 29.69 -2.50
N ARG A 180 16.40 28.68 -3.35
CA ARG A 180 17.03 28.81 -4.66
C ARG A 180 16.08 29.24 -5.78
N SER A 181 14.77 29.22 -5.54
CA SER A 181 13.78 29.61 -6.53
C SER A 181 13.37 31.09 -6.49
N VAL A 182 14.00 31.89 -5.65
CA VAL A 182 13.77 33.35 -5.57
C VAL A 182 15.07 34.09 -5.89
N LEU A 183 15.48 34.06 -7.16
CA LEU A 183 16.35 35.10 -7.70
C LEU A 183 15.48 36.08 -8.47
N PRO A 184 15.45 37.37 -8.06
CA PRO A 184 14.84 38.38 -8.88
C PRO A 184 15.68 38.61 -10.13
N THR A 185 15.04 38.64 -11.27
CA THR A 185 15.60 39.17 -12.54
C THR A 185 15.99 40.62 -12.43
#